data_ad9dca7aed8b9e010762f02b732b3d88
#
_entry.id   ad9dca7aed8b9e010762f02b732b3d88
#
_cell.length_a   1.000
_cell.length_b   1.000
_cell.length_c   1.000
_cell.angle_alpha   90.00
_cell.angle_beta   90.00
_cell.angle_gamma   90.00
#
_symmetry.space_group_name_H-M   'P 1'
#
loop_
_entity.id
_entity.type
_entity.pdbx_description
1 polymer ?
#
loop_
_entity_poly.entity_id
_entity_poly.type
_entity_poly.pdbx_seq_one_letter_code
_entity_poly.pdbx_strand_id
1 'polypeptide(L)'
;AYYNEDTKGAQLPMDDPMHLALVYSLLRPIGNRSGVEPLISNSLNDRSESGKNSKRMANYAFVRAHDSEVQSIIGQIIKNEINPQSTGNTFTLDEMKKAFEIYNKDMRSANKQYTQYNIPSAYALMLTHKDTVPRVYYGDMYTDDGQYMAQKSPYYDAIETLLKGRIRYAAGGQDMKVNYIGYGNTNGWDAAGVLTSVRYGTGANSASDTGTAETRNQGMAVIVSNQPALRLTSNLTINMGAAHRNQAYRPLLLTTNDGVATYLNDSDANGIVKYTDGNGNLTFSANEIRGIRNPQVDGYLAVWVPVGASENQDVRVAPSKEKNSSGLVYESNAALDSQVIYEGFSNFQDFVQNPSQYTNKKIAENANLFKSWGITSFEFAPQYVSSDDGSFLDSVIQNGYAFTDRYDIGMSKDNKYGSLADLKAALKSLHAVGISAIADWVPDQIYNLPGDEVVTATRVNNYGETKDGAIIDHSLYAAKT
;
A
#
# COMPACT_ATOMS: atom_id res chain seq x y z
N ALA A 1 16.19 -1.89 -5.92
CA ALA A 1 16.29 -2.81 -4.78
C ALA A 1 16.71 -2.03 -3.54
N TYR A 2 16.14 -2.36 -2.41
CA TYR A 2 16.48 -1.76 -1.12
C TYR A 2 17.39 -2.72 -0.36
N TYR A 3 18.36 -2.16 0.34
CA TYR A 3 19.35 -2.89 1.13
C TYR A 3 19.38 -2.30 2.53
N ASN A 4 19.45 -3.12 3.56
CA ASN A 4 19.50 -2.66 4.92
C ASN A 4 20.78 -3.09 5.66
N GLU A 5 20.98 -2.57 6.88
CA GLU A 5 22.14 -2.86 7.71
C GLU A 5 22.22 -4.32 8.17
N ASP A 6 21.07 -4.98 8.40
CA ASP A 6 21.04 -6.36 8.89
C ASP A 6 21.53 -7.35 7.84
N THR A 7 21.18 -7.10 6.56
CA THR A 7 21.58 -7.96 5.44
C THR A 7 22.83 -7.49 4.75
N LYS A 8 23.23 -6.21 4.97
CA LYS A 8 24.42 -5.59 4.38
C LYS A 8 24.50 -5.77 2.85
N GLY A 9 23.37 -5.56 2.21
CA GLY A 9 23.29 -5.60 0.75
C GLY A 9 22.44 -6.74 0.19
N ALA A 10 21.72 -7.51 1.00
CA ALA A 10 20.68 -8.38 0.48
C ALA A 10 19.44 -7.56 0.12
N GLN A 11 18.79 -7.97 -0.95
CA GLN A 11 17.55 -7.33 -1.42
C GLN A 11 16.42 -7.52 -0.40
N LEU A 12 15.62 -6.49 -0.19
CA LEU A 12 14.42 -6.60 0.63
C LEU A 12 13.37 -7.45 -0.09
N PRO A 13 12.78 -8.45 0.59
CA PRO A 13 11.68 -9.22 0.05
C PRO A 13 10.37 -8.44 0.09
N MET A 14 9.41 -8.87 -0.74
CA MET A 14 8.02 -8.46 -0.61
C MET A 14 7.41 -9.04 0.67
N ASP A 15 6.61 -8.26 1.39
CA ASP A 15 6.02 -8.69 2.65
C ASP A 15 4.63 -9.33 2.44
N ASP A 16 4.62 -10.51 1.84
CA ASP A 16 3.38 -11.27 1.65
C ASP A 16 2.65 -11.61 2.96
N PRO A 17 3.32 -12.00 4.06
CA PRO A 17 2.62 -12.25 5.31
C PRO A 17 1.85 -11.03 5.84
N MET A 18 2.42 -9.83 5.74
CA MET A 18 1.73 -8.61 6.15
C MET A 18 0.58 -8.27 5.19
N HIS A 19 0.81 -8.36 3.89
CA HIS A 19 -0.24 -8.16 2.87
C HIS A 19 -1.42 -9.10 3.11
N LEU A 20 -1.18 -10.39 3.26
CA LEU A 20 -2.24 -11.37 3.51
C LEU A 20 -2.97 -11.11 4.84
N ALA A 21 -2.27 -10.69 5.89
CA ALA A 21 -2.92 -10.30 7.14
C ALA A 21 -3.87 -9.10 6.95
N LEU A 22 -3.46 -8.08 6.18
CA LEU A 22 -4.33 -6.94 5.84
C LEU A 22 -5.55 -7.39 5.05
N VAL A 23 -5.37 -8.25 4.03
CA VAL A 23 -6.47 -8.78 3.21
C VAL A 23 -7.46 -9.56 4.08
N TYR A 24 -6.98 -10.54 4.85
CA TYR A 24 -7.87 -11.42 5.63
C TYR A 24 -8.54 -10.71 6.80
N SER A 25 -7.85 -9.81 7.47
CA SER A 25 -8.40 -9.14 8.66
C SER A 25 -9.28 -7.93 8.34
N LEU A 26 -8.99 -7.20 7.25
CA LEU A 26 -9.61 -5.90 6.97
C LEU A 26 -10.38 -5.84 5.65
N LEU A 27 -9.77 -6.30 4.54
CA LEU A 27 -10.23 -5.96 3.20
C LEU A 27 -11.40 -6.83 2.73
N ARG A 28 -11.61 -7.99 3.33
CA ARG A 28 -12.68 -8.92 2.99
C ARG A 28 -14.04 -8.45 3.52
N PRO A 29 -15.16 -8.93 2.94
CA PRO A 29 -16.48 -8.76 3.53
C PRO A 29 -16.53 -9.34 4.95
N ILE A 30 -17.35 -8.75 5.83
CA ILE A 30 -17.44 -9.08 7.26
C ILE A 30 -17.56 -10.59 7.54
N GLY A 31 -18.31 -11.34 6.72
CA GLY A 31 -18.49 -12.79 6.86
C GLY A 31 -17.24 -13.63 6.61
N ASN A 32 -16.21 -13.05 5.99
CA ASN A 32 -15.00 -13.73 5.54
C ASN A 32 -13.72 -13.15 6.19
N ARG A 33 -13.86 -12.30 7.20
CA ARG A 33 -12.70 -11.72 7.92
C ARG A 33 -12.19 -12.66 9.00
N SER A 34 -10.88 -12.70 9.17
CA SER A 34 -10.25 -13.17 10.40
C SER A 34 -10.38 -12.15 11.52
N GLY A 35 -9.94 -12.49 12.73
CA GLY A 35 -9.68 -11.51 13.78
C GLY A 35 -8.56 -10.53 13.41
N VAL A 36 -8.26 -9.60 14.31
CA VAL A 36 -7.20 -8.59 14.10
C VAL A 36 -5.82 -9.04 14.58
N GLU A 37 -5.72 -10.17 15.27
CA GLU A 37 -4.47 -10.75 15.81
C GLU A 37 -3.41 -10.97 14.71
N PRO A 38 -3.75 -11.47 13.52
CA PRO A 38 -2.76 -11.66 12.45
C PRO A 38 -2.07 -10.36 12.00
N LEU A 39 -2.69 -9.21 12.21
CA LEU A 39 -2.09 -7.91 11.93
C LEU A 39 -0.88 -7.62 12.85
N ILE A 40 -0.85 -8.20 14.04
CA ILE A 40 0.28 -8.14 14.95
C ILE A 40 1.27 -9.27 14.69
N SER A 41 0.80 -10.52 14.71
CA SER A 41 1.67 -11.70 14.57
C SER A 41 2.42 -11.78 13.25
N ASN A 42 1.89 -11.17 12.19
CA ASN A 42 2.54 -11.03 10.89
C ASN A 42 3.25 -9.68 10.68
N SER A 43 3.26 -8.80 11.69
CA SER A 43 4.08 -7.60 11.67
C SER A 43 5.56 -7.94 11.88
N LEU A 44 6.48 -7.12 11.35
CA LEU A 44 7.91 -7.35 11.55
C LEU A 44 8.32 -7.28 13.03
N ASN A 45 7.59 -6.55 13.84
CA ASN A 45 7.90 -6.45 15.29
C ASN A 45 7.73 -7.78 16.02
N ASP A 46 6.69 -8.56 15.67
CA ASP A 46 6.38 -9.83 16.35
C ASP A 46 6.88 -11.06 15.60
N ARG A 47 7.07 -10.93 14.30
CA ARG A 47 7.49 -12.01 13.41
C ARG A 47 8.97 -12.39 13.54
N SER A 48 9.74 -11.64 14.29
CA SER A 48 11.19 -11.72 14.39
C SER A 48 11.72 -13.08 14.85
N GLU A 49 10.90 -13.88 15.52
CA GLU A 49 11.34 -15.10 16.20
C GLU A 49 11.11 -16.38 15.38
N SER A 50 10.33 -16.35 14.32
CA SER A 50 9.89 -17.57 13.65
C SER A 50 10.74 -17.97 12.45
N GLY A 51 12.04 -18.12 12.61
CA GLY A 51 12.91 -18.93 11.75
C GLY A 51 13.08 -18.54 10.26
N LYS A 52 12.16 -17.86 9.63
CA LYS A 52 12.26 -17.43 8.24
C LYS A 52 12.80 -16.02 8.07
N ASN A 53 12.68 -15.18 9.09
CA ASN A 53 13.21 -13.82 9.12
C ASN A 53 13.87 -13.53 10.47
N SER A 54 14.72 -14.41 10.94
CA SER A 54 15.43 -14.31 12.22
C SER A 54 16.29 -13.04 12.37
N LYS A 55 16.30 -12.14 11.40
CA LYS A 55 17.10 -10.93 11.34
C LYS A 55 16.29 -9.67 11.09
N ARG A 56 15.02 -9.59 11.49
CA ARG A 56 14.20 -8.36 11.38
C ARG A 56 14.51 -7.50 10.14
N MET A 57 14.59 -8.15 8.97
CA MET A 57 14.80 -7.41 7.73
C MET A 57 13.60 -6.52 7.47
N ALA A 58 13.84 -5.25 7.25
CA ALA A 58 12.83 -4.37 6.70
C ALA A 58 12.38 -4.93 5.34
N ASN A 59 11.10 -5.17 5.21
CA ASN A 59 10.48 -5.62 3.98
C ASN A 59 9.78 -4.45 3.31
N TYR A 60 9.46 -4.54 2.03
CA TYR A 60 8.51 -3.61 1.49
C TYR A 60 7.09 -4.20 1.57
N ALA A 61 6.20 -3.46 2.23
CA ALA A 61 4.82 -3.85 2.46
C ALA A 61 3.87 -3.08 1.53
N PHE A 62 2.74 -3.68 1.19
CA PHE A 62 1.72 -3.07 0.35
C PHE A 62 0.32 -3.50 0.79
N VAL A 63 -0.67 -2.68 0.46
CA VAL A 63 -2.09 -2.99 0.68
C VAL A 63 -2.67 -3.66 -0.54
N ARG A 64 -2.53 -3.03 -1.70
CA ARG A 64 -2.90 -3.55 -3.03
C ARG A 64 -1.79 -3.23 -4.04
N ALA A 65 -1.85 -3.87 -5.21
CA ALA A 65 -0.93 -3.66 -6.31
C ALA A 65 -1.69 -3.71 -7.66
N HIS A 66 -1.02 -3.34 -8.74
CA HIS A 66 -1.61 -3.31 -10.09
C HIS A 66 -2.12 -4.67 -10.57
N ASP A 67 -1.52 -5.76 -10.14
CA ASP A 67 -1.77 -7.15 -10.56
C ASP A 67 -2.53 -7.98 -9.52
N SER A 68 -2.88 -7.40 -8.38
CA SER A 68 -3.59 -8.12 -7.34
C SER A 68 -5.12 -8.13 -7.60
N GLU A 69 -5.93 -7.75 -6.67
CA GLU A 69 -7.37 -8.03 -6.69
C GLU A 69 -8.17 -7.32 -7.79
N VAL A 70 -7.69 -6.16 -8.28
CA VAL A 70 -8.48 -5.31 -9.21
C VAL A 70 -8.83 -6.05 -10.49
N GLN A 71 -7.86 -6.72 -11.12
CA GLN A 71 -8.11 -7.48 -12.36
C GLN A 71 -9.14 -8.60 -12.15
N SER A 72 -9.02 -9.33 -11.05
CA SER A 72 -9.98 -10.40 -10.71
C SER A 72 -11.38 -9.85 -10.46
N ILE A 73 -11.50 -8.71 -9.79
CA ILE A 73 -12.77 -8.04 -9.52
C ILE A 73 -13.40 -7.57 -10.84
N ILE A 74 -12.65 -6.93 -11.72
CA ILE A 74 -13.14 -6.48 -13.03
C ILE A 74 -13.63 -7.68 -13.86
N GLY A 75 -12.85 -8.77 -13.91
CA GLY A 75 -13.27 -10.00 -14.60
C GLY A 75 -14.57 -10.58 -14.01
N GLN A 76 -14.72 -10.54 -12.69
CA GLN A 76 -15.95 -10.99 -12.02
C GLN A 76 -17.15 -10.09 -12.33
N ILE A 77 -16.98 -8.78 -12.34
CA ILE A 77 -18.04 -7.82 -12.71
C ILE A 77 -18.48 -8.08 -14.15
N ILE A 78 -17.52 -8.23 -15.08
CA ILE A 78 -17.84 -8.50 -16.48
C ILE A 78 -18.67 -9.76 -16.62
N LYS A 79 -18.26 -10.86 -15.97
CA LYS A 79 -18.97 -12.13 -16.02
C LYS A 79 -20.36 -12.04 -15.42
N ASN A 80 -20.53 -11.35 -14.31
CA ASN A 80 -21.79 -11.32 -13.57
C ASN A 80 -22.81 -10.32 -14.13
N GLU A 81 -22.34 -9.18 -14.65
CA GLU A 81 -23.20 -8.03 -14.96
C GLU A 81 -23.25 -7.67 -16.46
N ILE A 82 -22.23 -8.08 -17.24
CA ILE A 82 -22.06 -7.58 -18.61
C ILE A 82 -22.08 -8.71 -19.64
N ASN A 83 -21.22 -9.72 -19.47
CA ASN A 83 -21.04 -10.83 -20.39
C ASN A 83 -20.86 -12.16 -19.65
N PRO A 84 -21.94 -12.94 -19.42
CA PRO A 84 -21.87 -14.22 -18.72
C PRO A 84 -20.98 -15.27 -19.40
N GLN A 85 -20.65 -15.08 -20.69
CA GLN A 85 -19.76 -15.99 -21.43
C GLN A 85 -18.28 -15.63 -21.29
N SER A 86 -17.96 -14.52 -20.63
CA SER A 86 -16.57 -14.12 -20.37
C SER A 86 -15.85 -15.14 -19.51
N THR A 87 -14.64 -15.51 -19.91
CA THR A 87 -13.76 -16.39 -19.13
C THR A 87 -13.08 -15.67 -17.95
N GLY A 88 -13.17 -14.33 -17.91
CA GLY A 88 -12.49 -13.49 -16.93
C GLY A 88 -11.03 -13.17 -17.28
N ASN A 89 -10.47 -13.81 -18.30
CA ASN A 89 -9.08 -13.63 -18.74
C ASN A 89 -8.94 -12.79 -20.01
N THR A 90 -10.02 -12.65 -20.75
CA THR A 90 -10.09 -11.82 -21.96
C THR A 90 -11.40 -11.06 -21.98
N PHE A 91 -11.33 -9.77 -22.19
CA PHE A 91 -12.48 -8.89 -22.34
C PHE A 91 -12.15 -7.71 -23.26
N THR A 92 -13.15 -7.09 -23.81
CA THR A 92 -12.99 -5.92 -24.68
C THR A 92 -12.80 -4.65 -23.85
N LEU A 93 -12.26 -3.60 -24.46
CA LEU A 93 -12.16 -2.28 -23.82
C LEU A 93 -13.53 -1.72 -23.43
N ASP A 94 -14.57 -1.99 -24.24
CA ASP A 94 -15.95 -1.57 -23.91
C ASP A 94 -16.50 -2.28 -22.67
N GLU A 95 -16.28 -3.60 -22.56
CA GLU A 95 -16.64 -4.37 -21.37
C GLU A 95 -15.87 -3.87 -20.13
N MET A 96 -14.58 -3.58 -20.29
CA MET A 96 -13.75 -3.02 -19.22
C MET A 96 -14.29 -1.67 -18.73
N LYS A 97 -14.61 -0.74 -19.65
CA LYS A 97 -15.16 0.58 -19.28
C LYS A 97 -16.48 0.46 -18.52
N LYS A 98 -17.39 -0.39 -18.99
CA LYS A 98 -18.66 -0.67 -18.29
C LYS A 98 -18.43 -1.29 -16.91
N ALA A 99 -17.47 -2.20 -16.79
CA ALA A 99 -17.14 -2.81 -15.51
C ALA A 99 -16.57 -1.78 -14.52
N PHE A 100 -15.73 -0.83 -14.97
CA PHE A 100 -15.22 0.22 -14.11
C PHE A 100 -16.29 1.23 -13.67
N GLU A 101 -17.35 1.47 -14.44
CA GLU A 101 -18.50 2.24 -13.97
C GLU A 101 -19.13 1.59 -12.72
N ILE A 102 -19.31 0.26 -12.76
CA ILE A 102 -19.83 -0.52 -11.63
C ILE A 102 -18.83 -0.53 -10.47
N TYR A 103 -17.55 -0.80 -10.76
CA TYR A 103 -16.47 -0.84 -9.79
C TYR A 103 -16.34 0.49 -9.04
N ASN A 104 -16.30 1.62 -9.75
CA ASN A 104 -16.15 2.93 -9.15
C ASN A 104 -17.36 3.35 -8.31
N LYS A 105 -18.57 2.91 -8.69
CA LYS A 105 -19.79 3.12 -7.93
C LYS A 105 -19.77 2.25 -6.66
N ASP A 106 -19.41 0.97 -6.78
CA ASP A 106 -19.32 0.05 -5.67
C ASP A 106 -18.26 0.48 -4.64
N MET A 107 -17.12 0.97 -5.10
CA MET A 107 -16.04 1.49 -4.25
C MET A 107 -16.53 2.65 -3.34
N ARG A 108 -17.49 3.45 -3.81
CA ARG A 108 -18.11 4.54 -3.07
C ARG A 108 -19.34 4.13 -2.25
N SER A 109 -19.71 2.85 -2.27
CA SER A 109 -20.82 2.31 -1.48
C SER A 109 -20.34 1.85 -0.10
N ALA A 110 -21.18 2.04 0.92
CA ALA A 110 -20.97 1.46 2.24
C ALA A 110 -21.20 -0.08 2.24
N ASN A 111 -22.10 -0.56 1.38
CA ASN A 111 -22.37 -1.98 1.17
C ASN A 111 -21.74 -2.41 -0.17
N LYS A 112 -20.52 -2.89 -0.11
CA LYS A 112 -19.76 -3.27 -1.30
C LYS A 112 -20.13 -4.69 -1.73
N GLN A 113 -20.36 -4.84 -3.03
CA GLN A 113 -20.61 -6.14 -3.66
C GLN A 113 -19.33 -6.76 -4.21
N TYR A 114 -18.43 -5.93 -4.73
CA TYR A 114 -17.23 -6.37 -5.44
C TYR A 114 -15.94 -5.84 -4.85
N THR A 115 -15.92 -4.56 -4.46
CA THR A 115 -14.69 -3.90 -4.04
C THR A 115 -14.35 -4.19 -2.59
N GLN A 116 -13.12 -3.87 -2.21
CA GLN A 116 -12.58 -4.18 -0.89
C GLN A 116 -12.98 -3.14 0.17
N TYR A 117 -13.01 -3.58 1.42
CA TYR A 117 -13.34 -2.78 2.59
C TYR A 117 -12.07 -2.23 3.26
N ASN A 118 -12.22 -1.24 4.14
CA ASN A 118 -11.20 -0.79 5.10
C ASN A 118 -9.83 -0.41 4.49
N ILE A 119 -9.79 0.06 3.27
CA ILE A 119 -8.53 0.49 2.63
C ILE A 119 -7.81 1.55 3.50
N PRO A 120 -8.45 2.61 4.01
CA PRO A 120 -7.79 3.57 4.87
C PRO A 120 -7.22 2.97 6.16
N SER A 121 -7.89 1.98 6.74
CA SER A 121 -7.41 1.29 7.95
C SER A 121 -6.15 0.47 7.68
N ALA A 122 -6.10 -0.20 6.52
CA ALA A 122 -4.91 -0.94 6.08
C ALA A 122 -3.72 0.00 5.86
N TYR A 123 -3.94 1.14 5.20
CA TYR A 123 -2.90 2.16 5.02
C TYR A 123 -2.46 2.78 6.34
N ALA A 124 -3.37 3.01 7.28
CA ALA A 124 -3.02 3.55 8.59
C ALA A 124 -2.04 2.62 9.33
N LEU A 125 -2.26 1.31 9.29
CA LEU A 125 -1.35 0.34 9.89
C LEU A 125 -0.02 0.25 9.14
N MET A 126 -0.04 0.19 7.81
CA MET A 126 1.16 0.06 6.99
C MET A 126 2.04 1.32 7.06
N LEU A 127 1.47 2.51 6.89
CA LEU A 127 2.23 3.77 6.84
C LEU A 127 2.78 4.21 8.21
N THR A 128 2.27 3.66 9.29
CA THR A 128 2.76 3.94 10.65
C THR A 128 3.66 2.84 11.20
N HIS A 129 3.77 1.72 10.49
CA HIS A 129 4.55 0.56 10.93
C HIS A 129 6.05 0.83 10.90
N LYS A 130 6.75 0.34 11.93
CA LYS A 130 8.21 0.42 12.05
C LYS A 130 8.89 -0.67 11.21
N ASP A 131 10.08 -0.35 10.68
CA ASP A 131 10.96 -1.29 9.96
C ASP A 131 10.36 -1.84 8.64
N THR A 132 9.48 -1.06 8.01
CA THR A 132 8.80 -1.39 6.75
C THR A 132 8.99 -0.27 5.74
N VAL A 133 9.28 -0.62 4.48
CA VAL A 133 9.18 0.30 3.35
C VAL A 133 7.77 0.16 2.76
N PRO A 134 6.86 1.10 2.99
CA PRO A 134 5.51 1.01 2.47
C PRO A 134 5.49 1.34 0.97
N ARG A 135 4.65 0.60 0.24
CA ARG A 135 4.35 0.83 -1.18
C ARG A 135 2.90 1.28 -1.31
N VAL A 136 2.70 2.47 -1.80
CA VAL A 136 1.38 3.07 -2.05
C VAL A 136 0.99 2.79 -3.50
N TYR A 137 -0.20 2.23 -3.70
CA TYR A 137 -0.71 1.91 -5.03
C TYR A 137 -1.45 3.11 -5.65
N TYR A 138 -1.22 3.35 -6.93
CA TYR A 138 -1.88 4.40 -7.72
C TYR A 138 -3.41 4.31 -7.63
N GLY A 139 -4.00 3.11 -7.78
CA GLY A 139 -5.44 2.89 -7.74
C GLY A 139 -6.10 3.12 -6.38
N ASP A 140 -5.32 3.30 -5.31
CA ASP A 140 -5.80 3.73 -4.00
C ASP A 140 -5.81 5.26 -3.83
N MET A 141 -5.05 5.97 -4.67
CA MET A 141 -5.03 7.45 -4.71
C MET A 141 -5.96 8.01 -5.79
N TYR A 142 -5.99 7.37 -6.94
CA TYR A 142 -6.81 7.76 -8.10
C TYR A 142 -7.61 6.58 -8.60
N THR A 143 -8.59 6.79 -9.48
CA THR A 143 -9.29 5.67 -10.12
C THR A 143 -8.33 4.86 -10.99
N ASP A 144 -8.48 3.55 -10.99
CA ASP A 144 -7.63 2.63 -11.76
C ASP A 144 -7.73 2.86 -13.27
N ASP A 145 -8.92 3.21 -13.75
CA ASP A 145 -9.21 3.47 -15.16
C ASP A 145 -9.20 4.97 -15.49
N GLY A 146 -9.42 5.27 -16.75
CA GLY A 146 -9.51 6.62 -17.22
C GLY A 146 -8.16 7.31 -17.33
N GLN A 147 -8.21 8.62 -17.53
CA GLN A 147 -7.01 9.43 -17.71
C GLN A 147 -6.20 9.51 -16.40
N TYR A 148 -4.88 9.42 -16.52
CA TYR A 148 -3.95 9.42 -15.38
C TYR A 148 -4.14 10.64 -14.48
N MET A 149 -4.31 10.38 -13.20
CA MET A 149 -4.52 11.37 -12.13
C MET A 149 -5.76 12.29 -12.31
N ALA A 150 -6.71 11.94 -13.18
CA ALA A 150 -7.85 12.80 -13.45
C ALA A 150 -8.91 12.77 -12.35
N GLN A 151 -9.09 11.64 -11.70
CA GLN A 151 -10.12 11.47 -10.68
C GLN A 151 -9.55 10.82 -9.41
N LYS A 152 -9.70 11.50 -8.28
CA LYS A 152 -9.34 10.97 -6.96
C LYS A 152 -10.22 9.78 -6.57
N SER A 153 -9.60 8.78 -5.95
CA SER A 153 -10.33 7.71 -5.27
C SER A 153 -11.02 8.22 -4.00
N PRO A 154 -11.98 7.50 -3.43
CA PRO A 154 -12.57 7.88 -2.15
C PRO A 154 -11.58 7.80 -0.98
N TYR A 155 -10.42 7.19 -1.16
CA TYR A 155 -9.38 7.00 -0.13
C TYR A 155 -8.26 8.04 -0.18
N TYR A 156 -8.24 8.88 -1.22
CA TYR A 156 -7.16 9.84 -1.47
C TYR A 156 -6.84 10.71 -0.26
N ASP A 157 -7.84 11.38 0.30
CA ASP A 157 -7.62 12.35 1.38
C ASP A 157 -7.08 11.67 2.66
N ALA A 158 -7.57 10.47 2.98
CA ALA A 158 -7.08 9.70 4.12
C ALA A 158 -5.62 9.26 3.91
N ILE A 159 -5.28 8.73 2.74
CA ILE A 159 -3.92 8.25 2.42
C ILE A 159 -2.95 9.44 2.35
N GLU A 160 -3.31 10.54 1.70
CA GLU A 160 -2.48 11.74 1.65
C GLU A 160 -2.19 12.28 3.05
N THR A 161 -3.20 12.34 3.91
CA THR A 161 -3.06 12.78 5.31
C THR A 161 -2.15 11.84 6.10
N LEU A 162 -2.26 10.53 5.90
CA LEU A 162 -1.38 9.54 6.53
C LEU A 162 0.07 9.68 6.05
N LEU A 163 0.30 9.90 4.75
CA LEU A 163 1.63 10.13 4.19
C LEU A 163 2.31 11.36 4.79
N LYS A 164 1.58 12.46 4.88
CA LYS A 164 2.06 13.69 5.53
C LYS A 164 2.23 13.52 7.04
N GLY A 165 1.34 12.77 7.69
CA GLY A 165 1.44 12.41 9.10
C GLY A 165 2.66 11.53 9.39
N ARG A 166 2.99 10.58 8.49
CA ARG A 166 4.20 9.76 8.58
C ARG A 166 5.46 10.64 8.63
N ILE A 167 5.56 11.63 7.76
CA ILE A 167 6.69 12.57 7.74
C ILE A 167 6.83 13.30 9.08
N ARG A 168 5.71 13.67 9.70
CA ARG A 168 5.70 14.54 10.89
C ARG A 168 5.78 13.81 12.22
N TYR A 169 5.28 12.56 12.29
CA TYR A 169 5.03 11.90 13.57
C TYR A 169 5.55 10.47 13.68
N ALA A 170 5.68 9.72 12.57
CA ALA A 170 5.95 8.28 12.62
C ALA A 170 7.43 7.99 12.90
N ALA A 171 7.83 7.97 14.16
CA ALA A 171 9.19 7.68 14.58
C ALA A 171 9.24 6.95 15.93
N GLY A 172 10.41 6.44 16.25
CA GLY A 172 10.67 5.74 17.51
C GLY A 172 10.20 4.29 17.54
N GLY A 173 10.22 3.69 18.71
CA GLY A 173 9.75 2.34 18.94
C GLY A 173 8.27 2.17 18.65
N GLN A 174 7.82 0.94 18.48
CA GLN A 174 6.43 0.59 18.24
C GLN A 174 5.94 -0.44 19.26
N ASP A 175 4.71 -0.25 19.74
CA ASP A 175 3.97 -1.26 20.50
C ASP A 175 2.61 -1.50 19.84
N MET A 176 2.25 -2.76 19.67
CA MET A 176 0.98 -3.17 19.09
C MET A 176 0.26 -4.11 20.04
N LYS A 177 -1.05 -3.90 20.21
CA LYS A 177 -1.85 -4.68 21.14
C LYS A 177 -3.26 -4.87 20.63
N VAL A 178 -3.82 -6.06 20.88
CA VAL A 178 -5.27 -6.31 20.75
C VAL A 178 -5.91 -6.14 22.13
N ASN A 179 -6.91 -5.30 22.22
CA ASN A 179 -7.70 -5.04 23.42
C ASN A 179 -9.07 -5.72 23.27
N TYR A 180 -9.33 -6.73 24.11
CA TYR A 180 -10.59 -7.52 24.07
C TYR A 180 -11.67 -6.88 24.96
N ILE A 181 -12.06 -5.67 24.62
CA ILE A 181 -13.01 -4.84 25.36
C ILE A 181 -14.28 -4.51 24.56
N GLY A 182 -14.49 -5.19 23.45
CA GLY A 182 -15.63 -4.96 22.59
C GLY A 182 -16.64 -6.11 22.60
N TYR A 183 -17.80 -5.86 21.99
CA TYR A 183 -18.81 -6.84 21.62
C TYR A 183 -19.48 -6.41 20.31
N GLY A 184 -20.36 -7.22 19.77
CA GLY A 184 -21.09 -6.89 18.54
C GLY A 184 -20.66 -7.73 17.35
N ASN A 185 -20.31 -8.97 17.61
CA ASN A 185 -19.87 -9.90 16.57
C ASN A 185 -21.03 -10.53 15.81
N THR A 186 -20.79 -10.66 14.53
CA THR A 186 -21.64 -11.46 13.63
C THR A 186 -21.00 -12.79 13.23
N ASN A 187 -19.70 -13.02 13.50
CA ASN A 187 -18.94 -14.12 12.91
C ASN A 187 -18.31 -15.11 13.89
N GLY A 188 -18.43 -14.91 15.19
CA GLY A 188 -17.85 -15.80 16.20
C GLY A 188 -16.34 -15.70 16.39
N TRP A 189 -15.61 -14.90 15.62
CA TRP A 189 -14.19 -14.65 15.75
C TRP A 189 -13.95 -13.25 16.32
N ASP A 190 -13.14 -13.12 17.34
CA ASP A 190 -12.54 -11.93 17.94
C ASP A 190 -13.22 -10.57 17.68
N ALA A 191 -14.49 -10.61 17.71
CA ALA A 191 -15.37 -9.48 17.57
C ALA A 191 -15.11 -8.38 18.58
N ALA A 192 -14.52 -8.78 19.69
CA ALA A 192 -14.17 -7.92 20.78
C ALA A 192 -12.82 -7.21 20.57
N GLY A 193 -12.04 -7.60 19.56
CA GLY A 193 -10.68 -7.10 19.34
C GLY A 193 -10.65 -5.67 18.80
N VAL A 194 -10.01 -4.78 19.57
CA VAL A 194 -9.62 -3.44 19.13
C VAL A 194 -8.11 -3.39 19.10
N LEU A 195 -7.53 -3.29 17.91
CA LEU A 195 -6.10 -3.17 17.72
C LEU A 195 -5.65 -1.74 17.99
N THR A 196 -4.62 -1.58 18.78
CA THR A 196 -3.90 -0.33 18.97
C THR A 196 -2.45 -0.47 18.55
N SER A 197 -1.91 0.55 17.86
CA SER A 197 -0.51 0.64 17.49
C SER A 197 0.02 2.00 17.89
N VAL A 198 1.12 2.04 18.63
CA VAL A 198 1.73 3.28 19.13
C VAL A 198 3.13 3.40 18.58
N ARG A 199 3.48 4.59 18.11
CA ARG A 199 4.86 5.02 17.86
C ARG A 199 5.23 6.05 18.93
N TYR A 200 6.39 5.89 19.55
CA TYR A 200 6.75 6.69 20.73
C TYR A 200 7.49 8.00 20.44
N GLY A 201 7.93 8.22 19.21
CA GLY A 201 8.76 9.36 18.81
C GLY A 201 10.26 9.07 18.87
N THR A 202 11.04 9.87 18.16
CA THR A 202 12.50 9.71 18.11
C THR A 202 13.12 9.76 19.51
N GLY A 203 14.03 8.83 19.79
CA GLY A 203 14.70 8.72 21.08
C GLY A 203 13.93 7.93 22.14
N ALA A 204 12.70 7.47 21.86
CA ALA A 204 11.93 6.59 22.73
C ALA A 204 11.66 5.27 22.02
N ASN A 205 12.19 4.16 22.50
CA ASN A 205 12.03 2.82 21.93
C ASN A 205 10.94 2.01 22.64
N SER A 206 10.55 2.43 23.84
CA SER A 206 9.52 1.80 24.67
C SER A 206 8.72 2.84 25.46
N ALA A 207 7.63 2.41 26.07
CA ALA A 207 6.79 3.25 26.92
C ALA A 207 7.50 3.84 28.14
N SER A 208 8.59 3.22 28.60
CA SER A 208 9.37 3.69 29.76
C SER A 208 10.35 4.82 29.41
N ASP A 209 10.67 4.99 28.13
CA ASP A 209 11.69 5.94 27.70
C ASP A 209 11.14 7.38 27.74
N THR A 210 11.94 8.28 28.28
CA THR A 210 11.58 9.71 28.36
C THR A 210 11.95 10.49 27.09
N GLY A 211 12.78 9.87 26.22
CA GLY A 211 13.21 10.47 24.96
C GLY A 211 14.02 11.76 25.11
N THR A 212 13.95 12.59 24.08
CA THR A 212 14.56 13.93 24.02
C THR A 212 13.47 15.01 24.07
N ALA A 213 13.84 16.28 23.97
CA ALA A 213 12.87 17.39 23.92
C ALA A 213 11.95 17.31 22.68
N GLU A 214 12.47 16.78 21.57
CA GLU A 214 11.74 16.63 20.31
C GLU A 214 10.75 15.47 20.33
N THR A 215 11.02 14.43 21.13
CA THR A 215 10.17 13.23 21.23
C THR A 215 8.72 13.58 21.54
N ARG A 216 8.52 14.60 22.39
CA ARG A 216 7.19 15.01 22.85
C ARG A 216 6.27 15.47 21.71
N ASN A 217 6.81 16.02 20.63
CA ASN A 217 6.03 16.49 19.48
C ASN A 217 5.88 15.43 18.38
N GLN A 218 6.33 14.22 18.63
CA GLN A 218 6.36 13.10 17.69
C GLN A 218 5.59 11.90 18.24
N GLY A 219 5.52 10.86 17.46
CA GLY A 219 4.75 9.67 17.81
C GLY A 219 3.29 9.78 17.41
N MET A 220 2.59 8.67 17.47
CA MET A 220 1.19 8.59 17.10
C MET A 220 0.55 7.31 17.62
N ALA A 221 -0.78 7.32 17.77
CA ALA A 221 -1.58 6.15 18.08
C ALA A 221 -2.54 5.85 16.94
N VAL A 222 -2.60 4.60 16.52
CA VAL A 222 -3.59 4.07 15.56
C VAL A 222 -4.54 3.15 16.30
N ILE A 223 -5.84 3.31 16.08
CA ILE A 223 -6.91 2.50 16.65
C ILE A 223 -7.69 1.89 15.49
N VAL A 224 -7.75 0.57 15.40
CA VAL A 224 -8.45 -0.16 14.33
C VAL A 224 -9.33 -1.25 14.90
N SER A 225 -10.55 -1.34 14.38
CA SER A 225 -11.42 -2.51 14.51
C SER A 225 -11.99 -2.87 13.15
N ASN A 226 -12.21 -4.16 12.93
CA ASN A 226 -12.79 -4.68 11.69
C ASN A 226 -14.25 -5.11 11.84
N GLN A 227 -14.95 -4.62 12.91
CA GLN A 227 -16.33 -4.97 13.22
C GLN A 227 -17.25 -3.73 13.16
N PRO A 228 -18.12 -3.62 12.16
CA PRO A 228 -19.00 -2.45 12.04
C PRO A 228 -20.05 -2.36 13.16
N ALA A 229 -20.37 -3.47 13.82
CA ALA A 229 -21.27 -3.52 14.97
C ALA A 229 -20.58 -3.33 16.33
N LEU A 230 -19.27 -3.06 16.34
CA LEU A 230 -18.48 -2.94 17.57
C LEU A 230 -19.09 -1.93 18.55
N ARG A 231 -19.20 -2.35 19.82
CA ARG A 231 -19.44 -1.52 21.00
C ARG A 231 -18.45 -1.92 22.07
N LEU A 232 -17.94 -0.96 22.82
CA LEU A 232 -17.02 -1.26 23.92
C LEU A 232 -17.77 -1.55 25.22
N THR A 233 -17.25 -2.50 26.00
CA THR A 233 -17.73 -2.83 27.34
C THR A 233 -17.01 -2.04 28.43
N SER A 234 -15.85 -1.47 28.11
CA SER A 234 -15.03 -0.65 29.01
C SER A 234 -14.28 0.41 28.22
N ASN A 235 -13.65 1.34 28.92
CA ASN A 235 -12.79 2.36 28.28
C ASN A 235 -11.57 1.70 27.64
N LEU A 236 -11.12 2.30 26.53
CA LEU A 236 -9.84 1.99 25.90
C LEU A 236 -8.77 2.92 26.45
N THR A 237 -7.70 2.36 26.98
CA THR A 237 -6.53 3.11 27.45
C THR A 237 -5.31 2.73 26.63
N ILE A 238 -4.64 3.74 26.06
CA ILE A 238 -3.42 3.59 25.25
C ILE A 238 -2.27 4.29 25.97
N ASN A 239 -1.20 3.59 26.24
CA ASN A 239 0.00 4.17 26.84
C ASN A 239 0.87 4.78 25.74
N MET A 240 0.92 6.11 25.69
CA MET A 240 1.77 6.87 24.77
C MET A 240 3.23 6.98 25.20
N GLY A 241 3.52 6.54 26.43
CA GLY A 241 4.87 6.52 26.99
C GLY A 241 5.22 7.70 27.88
N ALA A 242 6.33 7.53 28.62
CA ALA A 242 6.80 8.49 29.61
C ALA A 242 7.17 9.86 29.03
N ALA A 243 7.54 9.91 27.76
CA ALA A 243 7.81 11.16 27.04
C ALA A 243 6.55 12.03 26.85
N HIS A 244 5.37 11.43 26.93
CA HIS A 244 4.09 12.05 26.56
C HIS A 244 3.13 12.25 27.74
N ARG A 245 3.66 12.44 28.94
CA ARG A 245 2.85 12.69 30.15
C ARG A 245 2.19 14.06 30.10
N ASN A 246 0.93 14.14 30.55
CA ASN A 246 0.17 15.40 30.63
C ASN A 246 0.25 16.21 29.32
N GLN A 247 -0.05 15.57 28.20
CA GLN A 247 0.09 16.14 26.87
C GLN A 247 -1.23 16.11 26.11
N ALA A 248 -1.50 17.16 25.35
CA ALA A 248 -2.64 17.25 24.45
C ALA A 248 -2.40 16.42 23.18
N TYR A 249 -3.41 15.67 22.78
CA TYR A 249 -3.51 14.91 21.53
C TYR A 249 -4.74 15.31 20.74
N ARG A 250 -4.66 15.26 19.45
CA ARG A 250 -5.76 15.49 18.51
C ARG A 250 -5.84 14.40 17.46
N PRO A 251 -6.99 14.21 16.79
CA PRO A 251 -7.04 13.28 15.68
C PRO A 251 -6.23 13.80 14.46
N LEU A 252 -5.59 12.88 13.76
CA LEU A 252 -5.12 13.04 12.39
C LEU A 252 -6.16 12.49 11.42
N LEU A 253 -6.71 11.32 11.75
CA LEU A 253 -7.86 10.69 11.10
C LEU A 253 -8.90 10.31 12.15
N LEU A 254 -10.18 10.44 11.78
CA LEU A 254 -11.27 10.00 12.63
C LEU A 254 -12.45 9.51 11.76
N THR A 255 -12.93 8.31 12.04
CA THR A 255 -14.11 7.75 11.39
C THR A 255 -15.34 8.59 11.69
N THR A 256 -16.14 8.89 10.67
CA THR A 256 -17.42 9.59 10.74
C THR A 256 -18.53 8.74 10.13
N ASN A 257 -19.77 9.20 10.18
CA ASN A 257 -20.89 8.50 9.54
C ASN A 257 -20.73 8.37 8.02
N ASP A 258 -20.06 9.33 7.38
CA ASP A 258 -19.95 9.43 5.92
C ASP A 258 -18.62 8.92 5.36
N GLY A 259 -17.62 8.73 6.20
CA GLY A 259 -16.29 8.31 5.77
C GLY A 259 -15.23 8.48 6.85
N VAL A 260 -14.07 9.01 6.48
CA VAL A 260 -12.95 9.34 7.36
C VAL A 260 -12.67 10.83 7.26
N ALA A 261 -12.81 11.53 8.37
CA ALA A 261 -12.41 12.94 8.46
C ALA A 261 -10.88 13.03 8.63
N THR A 262 -10.29 14.03 8.00
CA THR A 262 -8.86 14.29 8.00
C THR A 262 -8.55 15.63 8.66
N TYR A 263 -7.49 15.64 9.48
CA TYR A 263 -7.07 16.80 10.27
C TYR A 263 -5.56 16.96 10.13
N LEU A 264 -5.11 17.60 9.07
CA LEU A 264 -3.68 17.69 8.78
C LEU A 264 -2.92 18.52 9.83
N ASN A 265 -3.51 19.65 10.25
CA ASN A 265 -2.93 20.58 11.20
C ASN A 265 -3.77 20.68 12.48
N ASP A 266 -3.20 21.25 13.54
CA ASP A 266 -3.88 21.40 14.82
C ASP A 266 -5.16 22.24 14.72
N SER A 267 -5.15 23.28 13.86
CA SER A 267 -6.31 24.13 13.59
C SER A 267 -7.49 23.37 12.97
N ASP A 268 -7.21 22.32 12.19
CA ASP A 268 -8.26 21.54 11.52
C ASP A 268 -9.11 20.73 12.50
N ALA A 269 -8.53 20.38 13.66
CA ALA A 269 -9.20 19.57 14.68
C ALA A 269 -10.35 20.27 15.41
N ASN A 270 -10.52 21.58 15.24
CA ASN A 270 -11.63 22.37 15.78
C ASN A 270 -11.92 22.11 17.26
N GLY A 271 -10.86 21.98 18.08
CA GLY A 271 -10.96 21.74 19.51
C GLY A 271 -11.22 20.29 19.92
N ILE A 272 -11.18 19.33 19.00
CA ILE A 272 -11.17 17.89 19.36
C ILE A 272 -9.81 17.57 19.96
N VAL A 273 -9.75 17.54 21.28
CA VAL A 273 -8.51 17.34 22.04
C VAL A 273 -8.75 16.36 23.18
N LYS A 274 -7.76 15.50 23.42
CA LYS A 274 -7.66 14.64 24.59
C LYS A 274 -6.30 14.83 25.25
N TYR A 275 -6.23 14.55 26.54
CA TYR A 275 -4.98 14.68 27.30
C TYR A 275 -4.54 13.32 27.83
N THR A 276 -3.26 13.04 27.73
CA THR A 276 -2.66 11.94 28.48
C THR A 276 -2.60 12.32 29.96
N ASP A 277 -2.67 11.30 30.83
CA ASP A 277 -2.49 11.46 32.26
C ASP A 277 -1.00 11.58 32.66
N GLY A 278 -0.73 11.64 33.98
CA GLY A 278 0.62 11.68 34.54
C GLY A 278 1.47 10.43 34.28
N ASN A 279 0.89 9.38 33.72
CA ASN A 279 1.56 8.13 33.30
C ASN A 279 1.71 8.03 31.77
N GLY A 280 1.20 9.02 31.02
CA GLY A 280 1.22 9.01 29.56
C GLY A 280 0.08 8.20 28.94
N ASN A 281 -0.98 7.91 29.67
CA ASN A 281 -2.13 7.17 29.15
C ASN A 281 -3.14 8.09 28.49
N LEU A 282 -3.51 7.76 27.28
CA LEU A 282 -4.60 8.38 26.52
C LEU A 282 -5.84 7.49 26.64
N THR A 283 -6.94 7.98 27.21
CA THR A 283 -8.12 7.18 27.49
C THR A 283 -9.32 7.66 26.69
N PHE A 284 -10.00 6.69 26.08
CA PHE A 284 -11.26 6.84 25.36
C PHE A 284 -12.38 6.16 26.14
N SER A 285 -13.48 6.84 26.37
CA SER A 285 -14.65 6.22 26.99
C SER A 285 -15.27 5.19 26.02
N ALA A 286 -15.99 4.20 26.58
CA ALA A 286 -16.64 3.17 25.79
C ALA A 286 -17.58 3.72 24.70
N ASN A 287 -18.12 4.92 24.88
CA ASN A 287 -19.04 5.54 23.93
C ASN A 287 -18.33 6.29 22.80
N GLU A 288 -17.04 6.58 22.92
CA GLU A 288 -16.28 7.32 21.90
C GLU A 288 -15.83 6.44 20.75
N ILE A 289 -15.72 5.11 20.97
CA ILE A 289 -15.29 4.16 19.95
C ILE A 289 -16.45 3.24 19.63
N ARG A 290 -16.99 3.42 18.43
CA ARG A 290 -18.09 2.61 17.92
C ARG A 290 -17.80 2.15 16.51
N GLY A 291 -18.08 0.88 16.23
CA GLY A 291 -18.07 0.38 14.86
C GLY A 291 -19.07 1.11 14.00
N ILE A 292 -18.73 1.27 12.74
CA ILE A 292 -19.55 1.94 11.72
C ILE A 292 -19.37 1.24 10.38
N ARG A 293 -20.35 1.42 9.51
CA ARG A 293 -20.26 1.07 8.09
C ARG A 293 -20.47 2.32 7.25
N ASN A 294 -19.43 2.73 6.55
CA ASN A 294 -19.46 3.81 5.58
C ASN A 294 -18.59 3.41 4.36
N PRO A 295 -18.50 4.20 3.28
CA PRO A 295 -17.75 3.83 2.08
C PRO A 295 -16.25 3.55 2.30
N GLN A 296 -15.66 4.06 3.37
CA GLN A 296 -14.22 3.98 3.63
C GLN A 296 -13.85 3.01 4.75
N VAL A 297 -14.75 2.84 5.73
CA VAL A 297 -14.50 2.02 6.93
C VAL A 297 -15.71 1.13 7.21
N ASP A 298 -15.44 -0.13 7.44
CA ASP A 298 -16.39 -1.14 7.93
C ASP A 298 -15.85 -1.73 9.24
N GLY A 299 -15.92 -0.94 10.29
CA GLY A 299 -15.30 -1.15 11.58
C GLY A 299 -15.03 0.18 12.29
N TYR A 300 -13.79 0.43 12.67
CA TYR A 300 -13.37 1.69 13.29
C TYR A 300 -11.93 2.03 12.87
N LEU A 301 -11.68 3.30 12.64
CA LEU A 301 -10.35 3.87 12.40
C LEU A 301 -10.23 5.21 13.10
N ALA A 302 -9.17 5.39 13.85
CA ALA A 302 -8.70 6.69 14.32
C ALA A 302 -7.18 6.71 14.39
N VAL A 303 -6.60 7.87 14.12
CA VAL A 303 -5.17 8.13 14.31
C VAL A 303 -5.04 9.42 15.11
N TRP A 304 -4.30 9.36 16.22
CA TRP A 304 -4.11 10.48 17.15
C TRP A 304 -2.65 10.88 17.20
N VAL A 305 -2.39 12.19 17.19
CA VAL A 305 -1.05 12.79 17.19
C VAL A 305 -0.94 13.88 18.24
N PRO A 306 0.29 14.20 18.74
CA PRO A 306 0.50 15.28 19.69
C PRO A 306 0.10 16.64 19.11
N VAL A 307 -0.48 17.50 19.95
CA VAL A 307 -0.71 18.93 19.63
C VAL A 307 0.59 19.71 19.82
N GLY A 308 0.83 20.71 18.99
CA GLY A 308 1.95 21.64 19.09
C GLY A 308 3.16 21.31 18.21
N ALA A 309 3.08 20.24 17.41
CA ALA A 309 4.12 19.95 16.42
C ALA A 309 4.13 21.01 15.31
N SER A 310 5.33 21.45 14.92
CA SER A 310 5.49 22.32 13.76
C SER A 310 4.90 21.69 12.49
N GLU A 311 4.28 22.50 11.64
CA GLU A 311 3.79 22.05 10.33
C GLU A 311 4.94 21.53 9.43
N ASN A 312 6.15 22.01 9.63
CA ASN A 312 7.35 21.62 8.91
C ASN A 312 8.17 20.53 9.63
N GLN A 313 7.63 19.93 10.72
CA GLN A 313 8.32 18.85 11.42
C GLN A 313 8.56 17.68 10.46
N ASP A 314 9.80 17.18 10.46
CA ASP A 314 10.23 16.04 9.66
C ASP A 314 11.05 15.08 10.55
N VAL A 315 10.47 13.93 10.84
CA VAL A 315 11.09 12.91 11.70
C VAL A 315 11.89 11.88 10.91
N ARG A 316 11.95 12.02 9.58
CA ARG A 316 12.61 11.05 8.73
C ARG A 316 14.12 11.09 8.92
N VAL A 317 14.74 9.91 8.83
CA VAL A 317 16.17 9.72 8.94
C VAL A 317 16.78 9.74 7.54
N ALA A 318 17.87 10.49 7.36
CA ALA A 318 18.59 10.55 6.10
C ALA A 318 19.17 9.17 5.72
N PRO A 319 19.26 8.85 4.41
CA PRO A 319 19.87 7.64 3.93
C PRO A 319 21.30 7.44 4.46
N SER A 320 21.64 6.20 4.82
CA SER A 320 23.00 5.80 5.16
C SER A 320 23.90 5.85 3.91
N LYS A 321 25.19 6.13 4.12
CA LYS A 321 26.22 6.01 3.09
C LYS A 321 27.18 4.86 3.37
N GLU A 322 26.83 3.98 4.28
CA GLU A 322 27.60 2.79 4.60
C GLU A 322 27.70 1.85 3.41
N LYS A 323 28.79 1.10 3.34
CA LYS A 323 29.01 0.12 2.27
C LYS A 323 29.35 -1.23 2.87
N ASN A 324 28.85 -2.29 2.24
CA ASN A 324 29.26 -3.65 2.57
C ASN A 324 30.64 -3.98 1.94
N SER A 325 31.13 -5.21 2.17
CA SER A 325 32.42 -5.70 1.62
C SER A 325 32.46 -5.72 0.09
N SER A 326 31.30 -5.75 -0.59
CA SER A 326 31.18 -5.68 -2.06
C SER A 326 31.02 -4.25 -2.58
N GLY A 327 31.08 -3.23 -1.70
CA GLY A 327 30.94 -1.83 -2.06
C GLY A 327 29.49 -1.37 -2.27
N LEU A 328 28.49 -2.22 -2.00
CA LEU A 328 27.06 -1.85 -2.07
C LEU A 328 26.70 -0.96 -0.89
N VAL A 329 26.05 0.16 -1.19
CA VAL A 329 25.49 1.04 -0.17
C VAL A 329 24.26 0.38 0.44
N TYR A 330 24.14 0.41 1.75
CA TYR A 330 22.95 -0.07 2.48
C TYR A 330 22.44 0.98 3.45
N GLU A 331 21.17 0.87 3.80
CA GLU A 331 20.47 1.80 4.65
C GLU A 331 20.35 1.24 6.08
N SER A 332 20.35 2.13 7.06
CA SER A 332 19.88 1.75 8.42
C SER A 332 18.41 1.41 8.40
N ASN A 333 17.92 0.60 9.36
CA ASN A 333 16.50 0.28 9.47
C ASN A 333 15.65 1.55 9.66
N ALA A 334 16.14 2.54 10.41
CA ALA A 334 15.47 3.82 10.56
C ALA A 334 15.38 4.61 9.24
N ALA A 335 16.41 4.56 8.40
CA ALA A 335 16.41 5.19 7.09
C ALA A 335 15.44 4.48 6.14
N LEU A 336 15.35 3.15 6.18
CA LEU A 336 14.35 2.39 5.42
C LEU A 336 12.92 2.71 5.89
N ASP A 337 12.71 2.85 7.19
CA ASP A 337 11.44 3.27 7.79
C ASP A 337 10.98 4.66 7.28
N SER A 338 11.93 5.47 6.81
CA SER A 338 11.69 6.80 6.22
C SER A 338 11.44 6.78 4.70
N GLN A 339 11.55 5.62 4.05
CA GLN A 339 11.29 5.47 2.62
C GLN A 339 9.81 5.21 2.35
N VAL A 340 9.34 5.62 1.17
CA VAL A 340 8.01 5.29 0.63
C VAL A 340 8.13 5.05 -0.86
N ILE A 341 7.63 3.90 -1.33
CA ILE A 341 7.49 3.60 -2.75
C ILE A 341 6.10 4.05 -3.20
N TYR A 342 6.01 4.72 -4.33
CA TYR A 342 4.76 4.93 -5.02
C TYR A 342 4.72 4.07 -6.28
N GLU A 343 3.86 3.07 -6.31
CA GLU A 343 3.52 2.32 -7.51
C GLU A 343 2.63 3.21 -8.37
N GLY A 344 3.27 3.96 -9.26
CA GLY A 344 2.69 5.12 -9.92
C GLY A 344 1.85 4.81 -11.16
N PHE A 345 1.24 3.61 -11.23
CA PHE A 345 0.42 3.21 -12.38
C PHE A 345 -0.67 2.21 -12.00
N SER A 346 -1.64 2.07 -12.89
CA SER A 346 -2.60 0.97 -12.95
C SER A 346 -2.53 0.29 -14.31
N ASN A 347 -2.83 -1.00 -14.37
CA ASN A 347 -2.95 -1.72 -15.64
C ASN A 347 -4.08 -1.17 -16.53
N PHE A 348 -5.06 -0.53 -15.96
CA PHE A 348 -6.33 -0.18 -16.60
C PHE A 348 -6.47 1.29 -16.98
N GLN A 349 -5.48 2.14 -16.71
CA GLN A 349 -5.54 3.53 -17.14
C GLN A 349 -5.74 3.62 -18.65
N ASP A 350 -6.60 4.54 -19.06
CA ASP A 350 -7.10 4.62 -20.44
C ASP A 350 -6.02 5.12 -21.42
N PHE A 351 -6.25 4.84 -22.68
CA PHE A 351 -5.42 5.37 -23.76
C PHE A 351 -5.62 6.88 -23.88
N VAL A 352 -4.52 7.59 -23.95
CA VAL A 352 -4.54 9.03 -24.08
C VAL A 352 -4.27 9.40 -25.52
N GLN A 353 -5.25 9.99 -26.18
CA GLN A 353 -5.10 10.45 -27.55
C GLN A 353 -4.43 11.83 -27.66
N ASN A 354 -4.52 12.63 -26.59
CA ASN A 354 -3.84 13.92 -26.54
C ASN A 354 -2.47 13.77 -25.86
N PRO A 355 -1.35 14.00 -26.59
CA PRO A 355 -0.01 13.86 -26.03
C PRO A 355 0.25 14.68 -24.77
N SER A 356 -0.45 15.79 -24.56
CA SER A 356 -0.32 16.60 -23.32
C SER A 356 -0.82 15.88 -22.07
N GLN A 357 -1.58 14.80 -22.21
CA GLN A 357 -2.19 14.04 -21.13
C GLN A 357 -1.48 12.71 -20.86
N TYR A 358 -0.42 12.39 -21.58
CA TYR A 358 0.33 11.15 -21.35
C TYR A 358 0.80 11.02 -19.91
N THR A 359 0.72 9.80 -19.39
CA THR A 359 1.11 9.45 -17.99
C THR A 359 2.47 10.03 -17.63
N ASN A 360 3.49 9.84 -18.47
CA ASN A 360 4.85 10.30 -18.15
C ASN A 360 4.94 11.83 -18.10
N LYS A 361 4.13 12.55 -18.88
CA LYS A 361 4.02 14.02 -18.76
C LYS A 361 3.38 14.43 -17.43
N LYS A 362 2.31 13.75 -17.04
CA LYS A 362 1.65 14.00 -15.74
C LYS A 362 2.57 13.69 -14.56
N ILE A 363 3.38 12.64 -14.66
CA ILE A 363 4.41 12.34 -13.65
C ILE A 363 5.40 13.51 -13.55
N ALA A 364 5.92 13.99 -14.67
CA ALA A 364 6.86 15.11 -14.70
C ALA A 364 6.26 16.39 -14.08
N GLU A 365 5.00 16.70 -14.37
CA GLU A 365 4.28 17.87 -13.85
C GLU A 365 4.02 17.78 -12.32
N ASN A 366 3.90 16.57 -11.77
CA ASN A 366 3.48 16.32 -10.40
C ASN A 366 4.61 15.85 -9.46
N ALA A 367 5.87 15.94 -9.89
CA ALA A 367 7.01 15.50 -9.05
C ALA A 367 7.05 16.17 -7.67
N ASN A 368 6.70 17.46 -7.57
CA ASN A 368 6.61 18.17 -6.29
C ASN A 368 5.46 17.67 -5.41
N LEU A 369 4.33 17.26 -5.99
CA LEU A 369 3.23 16.64 -5.25
C LEU A 369 3.70 15.32 -4.63
N PHE A 370 4.34 14.46 -5.40
CA PHE A 370 4.88 13.18 -4.89
C PHE A 370 5.92 13.41 -3.79
N LYS A 371 6.78 14.41 -3.93
CA LYS A 371 7.71 14.82 -2.86
C LYS A 371 6.96 15.23 -1.59
N SER A 372 5.86 15.98 -1.70
CA SER A 372 5.06 16.43 -0.55
C SER A 372 4.41 15.27 0.20
N TRP A 373 4.19 14.13 -0.46
CA TRP A 373 3.73 12.88 0.15
C TRP A 373 4.85 12.08 0.83
N GLY A 374 6.10 12.52 0.70
CA GLY A 374 7.26 11.80 1.22
C GLY A 374 7.68 10.61 0.35
N ILE A 375 7.25 10.56 -0.90
CA ILE A 375 7.67 9.52 -1.84
C ILE A 375 9.17 9.64 -2.07
N THR A 376 9.89 8.54 -1.94
CA THR A 376 11.33 8.44 -2.14
C THR A 376 11.69 7.62 -3.37
N SER A 377 10.78 6.76 -3.83
CA SER A 377 10.94 6.00 -5.06
C SER A 377 9.63 5.91 -5.82
N PHE A 378 9.68 6.16 -7.11
CA PHE A 378 8.55 6.06 -8.02
C PHE A 378 8.71 4.83 -8.90
N GLU A 379 7.75 3.90 -8.82
CA GLU A 379 7.70 2.70 -9.65
C GLU A 379 6.90 2.98 -10.91
N PHE A 380 7.56 2.84 -12.05
CA PHE A 380 6.97 3.02 -13.36
C PHE A 380 6.36 1.72 -13.86
N ALA A 381 5.27 1.84 -14.62
CA ALA A 381 4.79 0.75 -15.46
C ALA A 381 5.89 0.29 -16.45
N PRO A 382 5.85 -0.95 -16.95
CA PRO A 382 6.71 -1.37 -18.04
C PRO A 382 6.58 -0.44 -19.23
N GLN A 383 7.67 0.16 -19.66
CA GLN A 383 7.68 1.22 -20.70
C GLN A 383 7.77 0.66 -22.12
N TYR A 384 7.59 -0.63 -22.31
CA TYR A 384 7.69 -1.26 -23.62
C TYR A 384 6.51 -0.90 -24.51
N VAL A 385 6.78 -0.81 -25.82
CA VAL A 385 5.72 -0.72 -26.82
C VAL A 385 4.97 -2.04 -26.86
N SER A 386 3.67 -2.00 -26.55
CA SER A 386 2.84 -3.19 -26.50
C SER A 386 2.57 -3.80 -27.86
N SER A 387 2.37 -5.12 -27.89
CA SER A 387 1.84 -5.84 -29.05
C SER A 387 0.44 -5.32 -29.40
N ASP A 388 0.15 -5.25 -30.69
CA ASP A 388 -1.16 -4.87 -31.25
C ASP A 388 -2.09 -6.09 -31.49
N ASP A 389 -1.73 -7.28 -31.03
CA ASP A 389 -2.46 -8.52 -31.27
C ASP A 389 -3.92 -8.47 -30.78
N GLY A 390 -4.17 -7.92 -29.60
CA GLY A 390 -5.51 -7.81 -29.03
C GLY A 390 -6.18 -9.13 -28.65
N SER A 391 -5.45 -10.26 -28.71
CA SER A 391 -5.99 -11.60 -28.43
C SER A 391 -5.97 -11.97 -26.93
N PHE A 392 -5.29 -11.21 -26.11
CA PHE A 392 -5.17 -11.43 -24.66
C PHE A 392 -5.09 -10.10 -23.90
N LEU A 393 -5.39 -10.13 -22.61
CA LEU A 393 -5.65 -8.95 -21.81
C LEU A 393 -4.54 -7.88 -21.89
N ASP A 394 -3.29 -8.24 -21.66
CA ASP A 394 -2.19 -7.27 -21.65
C ASP A 394 -2.01 -6.54 -22.98
N SER A 395 -2.31 -7.22 -24.08
CA SER A 395 -2.30 -6.63 -25.41
C SER A 395 -3.54 -5.74 -25.66
N VAL A 396 -4.70 -6.11 -25.10
CA VAL A 396 -5.92 -5.30 -25.17
C VAL A 396 -5.76 -3.99 -24.41
N ILE A 397 -5.25 -4.05 -23.18
CA ILE A 397 -5.06 -2.86 -22.32
C ILE A 397 -3.72 -2.16 -22.55
N GLN A 398 -2.83 -2.76 -23.32
CA GLN A 398 -1.50 -2.22 -23.68
C GLN A 398 -0.68 -1.73 -22.50
N ASN A 399 -0.68 -2.49 -21.41
CA ASN A 399 -0.04 -2.11 -20.14
C ASN A 399 1.50 -2.20 -20.14
N GLY A 400 2.11 -2.66 -21.24
CA GLY A 400 3.54 -2.80 -21.39
C GLY A 400 4.10 -4.19 -21.06
N TYR A 401 3.27 -5.10 -20.51
CA TYR A 401 3.70 -6.49 -20.24
C TYR A 401 3.70 -7.39 -21.48
N ALA A 402 2.92 -7.04 -22.51
CA ALA A 402 2.84 -7.78 -23.76
C ALA A 402 3.62 -7.06 -24.87
N PHE A 403 4.92 -7.20 -24.88
CA PHE A 403 5.81 -6.56 -25.85
C PHE A 403 6.47 -7.57 -26.80
N THR A 404 6.86 -7.09 -27.97
CA THR A 404 7.54 -7.89 -29.03
C THR A 404 9.05 -7.59 -29.09
N ASP A 405 9.46 -6.43 -28.59
CA ASP A 405 10.86 -6.00 -28.53
C ASP A 405 11.15 -5.38 -27.17
N ARG A 406 12.01 -6.03 -26.38
CA ARG A 406 12.39 -5.53 -25.06
C ARG A 406 13.38 -4.36 -25.08
N TYR A 407 13.83 -3.93 -26.23
CA TYR A 407 14.65 -2.74 -26.42
C TYR A 407 13.80 -1.52 -26.80
N ASP A 408 12.56 -1.72 -27.24
CA ASP A 408 11.67 -0.64 -27.65
C ASP A 408 10.84 -0.11 -26.48
N ILE A 409 11.34 0.93 -25.86
CA ILE A 409 10.70 1.67 -24.76
C ILE A 409 10.12 3.01 -25.24
N GLY A 410 9.52 3.02 -26.40
CA GLY A 410 8.95 4.22 -27.03
C GLY A 410 9.88 4.85 -28.08
N MET A 411 10.78 4.05 -28.68
CA MET A 411 11.70 4.52 -29.73
C MET A 411 11.07 4.42 -31.10
N SER A 412 10.29 3.39 -31.40
CA SER A 412 9.63 3.20 -32.70
C SER A 412 8.34 4.00 -32.81
N LYS A 413 7.57 4.04 -31.74
CA LYS A 413 6.32 4.79 -31.59
C LYS A 413 6.07 5.06 -30.10
N ASP A 414 5.16 5.97 -29.78
CA ASP A 414 4.73 6.19 -28.40
C ASP A 414 4.11 4.91 -27.83
N ASN A 415 4.41 4.61 -26.57
CA ASN A 415 3.70 3.59 -25.82
C ASN A 415 2.46 4.21 -25.14
N LYS A 416 1.71 3.41 -24.37
CA LYS A 416 0.53 3.86 -23.61
C LYS A 416 0.83 5.08 -22.72
N TYR A 417 2.03 5.20 -22.20
CA TYR A 417 2.43 6.18 -21.20
C TYR A 417 3.10 7.42 -21.79
N GLY A 418 3.43 7.39 -23.07
CA GLY A 418 4.00 8.51 -23.82
C GLY A 418 5.20 8.13 -24.69
N SER A 419 5.94 9.12 -25.14
CA SER A 419 7.16 8.96 -25.91
C SER A 419 8.37 8.69 -25.00
N LEU A 420 9.49 8.25 -25.59
CA LEU A 420 10.76 8.15 -24.89
C LEU A 420 11.23 9.51 -24.31
N ALA A 421 10.90 10.62 -25.00
CA ALA A 421 11.20 11.95 -24.49
C ALA A 421 10.38 12.28 -23.23
N ASP A 422 9.12 11.88 -23.18
CA ASP A 422 8.26 12.06 -22.00
C ASP A 422 8.78 11.25 -20.81
N LEU A 423 9.22 10.00 -21.03
CA LEU A 423 9.83 9.17 -20.00
C LEU A 423 11.09 9.83 -19.44
N LYS A 424 11.99 10.33 -20.30
CA LYS A 424 13.20 11.03 -19.87
C LYS A 424 12.88 12.30 -19.08
N ALA A 425 11.84 13.04 -19.47
CA ALA A 425 11.39 14.23 -18.74
C ALA A 425 10.82 13.86 -17.36
N ALA A 426 10.04 12.79 -17.25
CA ALA A 426 9.53 12.29 -15.98
C ALA A 426 10.68 11.89 -15.02
N LEU A 427 11.64 11.12 -15.51
CA LEU A 427 12.84 10.74 -14.73
C LEU A 427 13.61 11.97 -14.25
N LYS A 428 13.83 12.95 -15.14
CA LYS A 428 14.53 14.18 -14.78
C LYS A 428 13.80 14.98 -13.70
N SER A 429 12.48 15.10 -13.80
CA SER A 429 11.66 15.85 -12.83
C SER A 429 11.65 15.16 -11.46
N LEU A 430 11.53 13.84 -11.42
CA LEU A 430 11.59 13.07 -10.17
C LEU A 430 12.96 13.18 -9.50
N HIS A 431 14.03 12.99 -10.26
CA HIS A 431 15.40 13.11 -9.73
C HIS A 431 15.69 14.53 -9.22
N ALA A 432 15.17 15.57 -9.87
CA ALA A 432 15.35 16.96 -9.44
C ALA A 432 14.76 17.25 -8.04
N VAL A 433 13.77 16.47 -7.60
CA VAL A 433 13.18 16.57 -6.26
C VAL A 433 13.65 15.46 -5.31
N GLY A 434 14.63 14.65 -5.72
CA GLY A 434 15.24 13.59 -4.91
C GLY A 434 14.46 12.28 -4.88
N ILE A 435 13.55 12.04 -5.82
CA ILE A 435 12.80 10.77 -5.96
C ILE A 435 13.53 9.86 -6.95
N SER A 436 13.87 8.64 -6.50
CA SER A 436 14.46 7.60 -7.35
C SER A 436 13.40 6.96 -8.23
N ALA A 437 13.80 6.41 -9.37
CA ALA A 437 12.92 5.64 -10.24
C ALA A 437 13.16 4.14 -10.06
N ILE A 438 12.07 3.36 -10.04
CA ILE A 438 12.08 1.90 -10.12
C ILE A 438 11.49 1.54 -11.48
N ALA A 439 12.26 0.80 -12.28
CA ALA A 439 11.79 0.28 -13.56
C ALA A 439 11.20 -1.12 -13.35
N ASP A 440 10.04 -1.34 -13.91
CA ASP A 440 9.47 -2.68 -14.04
C ASP A 440 10.10 -3.35 -15.26
N TRP A 441 10.98 -4.31 -14.99
CA TRP A 441 11.71 -5.05 -16.02
C TRP A 441 11.17 -6.48 -16.11
N VAL A 442 10.69 -6.85 -17.30
CA VAL A 442 10.06 -8.14 -17.60
C VAL A 442 11.02 -9.02 -18.40
N PRO A 443 11.78 -9.93 -17.77
CA PRO A 443 12.80 -10.74 -18.46
C PRO A 443 12.28 -12.02 -19.07
N ASP A 444 11.10 -12.49 -18.68
CA ASP A 444 10.63 -13.86 -18.85
C ASP A 444 9.72 -14.08 -20.05
N GLN A 445 9.24 -13.02 -20.71
CA GLN A 445 8.28 -13.13 -21.78
C GLN A 445 8.56 -12.16 -22.95
N ILE A 446 8.20 -12.58 -24.13
CA ILE A 446 8.12 -11.78 -25.36
C ILE A 446 6.95 -12.33 -26.17
N TYR A 447 6.18 -11.47 -26.80
CA TYR A 447 4.98 -11.83 -27.56
C TYR A 447 5.16 -11.65 -29.05
N ASN A 448 4.39 -12.42 -29.86
CA ASN A 448 4.28 -12.27 -31.32
C ASN A 448 5.61 -12.24 -32.07
N LEU A 449 6.54 -13.07 -31.68
CA LEU A 449 7.79 -13.23 -32.40
C LEU A 449 7.55 -13.93 -33.75
N PRO A 450 8.37 -13.68 -34.78
CA PRO A 450 8.10 -14.16 -36.14
C PRO A 450 8.38 -15.66 -36.39
N GLY A 451 8.80 -16.43 -35.41
CA GLY A 451 9.03 -17.86 -35.52
C GLY A 451 8.93 -18.56 -34.16
N ASP A 452 8.75 -19.86 -34.16
CA ASP A 452 8.63 -20.67 -32.96
C ASP A 452 9.46 -21.97 -33.06
N GLU A 453 10.03 -22.38 -31.94
CA GLU A 453 10.71 -23.66 -31.80
C GLU A 453 9.95 -24.54 -30.81
N VAL A 454 9.65 -25.76 -31.19
CA VAL A 454 9.03 -26.73 -30.29
C VAL A 454 10.12 -27.36 -29.44
N VAL A 455 10.03 -27.16 -28.13
CA VAL A 455 10.98 -27.74 -27.18
C VAL A 455 10.30 -28.72 -26.25
N THR A 456 11.04 -29.81 -25.92
CA THR A 456 10.62 -30.75 -24.87
C THR A 456 11.07 -30.20 -23.53
N ALA A 457 10.14 -30.05 -22.59
CA ALA A 457 10.44 -29.55 -21.25
C ALA A 457 9.93 -30.53 -20.19
N THR A 458 10.67 -30.63 -19.09
CA THR A 458 10.24 -31.38 -17.91
C THR A 458 9.60 -30.42 -16.93
N ARG A 459 8.35 -30.68 -16.56
CA ARG A 459 7.68 -29.92 -15.54
C ARG A 459 8.11 -30.34 -14.15
N VAL A 460 8.63 -29.45 -13.36
CA VAL A 460 8.99 -29.67 -11.96
C VAL A 460 8.07 -28.87 -11.05
N ASN A 461 7.93 -29.31 -9.80
CA ASN A 461 7.25 -28.52 -8.77
C ASN A 461 8.16 -27.38 -8.26
N ASN A 462 7.65 -26.56 -7.34
CA ASN A 462 8.41 -25.44 -6.77
C ASN A 462 9.69 -25.86 -5.99
N TYR A 463 9.88 -27.15 -5.75
CA TYR A 463 11.06 -27.71 -5.08
C TYR A 463 12.07 -28.33 -6.05
N GLY A 464 11.84 -28.21 -7.36
CA GLY A 464 12.69 -28.79 -8.39
C GLY A 464 12.44 -30.29 -8.64
N GLU A 465 11.41 -30.89 -8.05
CA GLU A 465 11.04 -32.28 -8.21
C GLU A 465 10.08 -32.46 -9.37
N THR A 466 10.24 -33.52 -10.15
CA THR A 466 9.28 -33.93 -11.17
C THR A 466 7.99 -34.40 -10.48
N LYS A 467 6.86 -33.83 -10.85
CA LYS A 467 5.57 -34.26 -10.32
C LYS A 467 5.32 -35.70 -10.76
N ASP A 468 5.22 -36.61 -9.78
CA ASP A 468 4.90 -38.04 -9.97
C ASP A 468 5.93 -38.84 -10.81
N GLY A 469 7.17 -38.37 -10.94
CA GLY A 469 8.20 -39.01 -11.72
C GLY A 469 7.91 -39.08 -13.23
N ALA A 470 6.90 -38.37 -13.70
CA ALA A 470 6.53 -38.34 -15.10
C ALA A 470 7.25 -37.22 -15.85
N ILE A 471 7.98 -37.60 -16.87
CA ILE A 471 8.35 -36.66 -17.94
C ILE A 471 7.05 -36.37 -18.70
N ILE A 472 6.54 -35.16 -18.54
CA ILE A 472 5.40 -34.72 -19.33
C ILE A 472 5.97 -34.11 -20.61
N ASP A 473 5.83 -34.83 -21.71
CA ASP A 473 6.02 -34.24 -23.04
C ASP A 473 4.96 -33.16 -23.25
N HIS A 474 5.31 -31.93 -22.92
CA HIS A 474 4.59 -30.78 -23.39
C HIS A 474 5.42 -30.15 -24.51
N SER A 475 4.85 -30.07 -25.67
CA SER A 475 5.19 -29.05 -26.65
C SER A 475 4.82 -27.67 -26.01
N LEU A 476 5.70 -27.23 -25.12
CA LEU A 476 5.53 -25.97 -24.39
C LEU A 476 6.27 -24.89 -25.15
N TYR A 477 5.48 -24.08 -25.82
CA TYR A 477 5.80 -22.75 -26.28
C TYR A 477 7.11 -22.64 -27.07
N ALA A 478 6.93 -22.31 -28.23
CA ALA A 478 7.89 -21.75 -29.12
C ALA A 478 8.72 -20.70 -28.40
N ALA A 479 9.93 -21.04 -28.01
CA ALA A 479 10.95 -20.03 -27.85
C ALA A 479 11.33 -19.57 -29.25
N LYS A 480 11.04 -18.30 -29.58
CA LYS A 480 11.51 -17.71 -30.82
C LYS A 480 12.89 -17.17 -30.58
N THR A 481 13.84 -17.67 -31.32
CA THR A 481 15.18 -17.11 -31.40
C THR A 481 15.21 -15.86 -32.27
#